data_2a7edd0c2e1507e86f4e0e63007f7e57
#
_entry.id   2a7edd0c2e1507e86f4e0e63007f7e57
#
_cell.length_a   1.000
_cell.length_b   1.000
_cell.length_c   1.000
_cell.angle_alpha   90.00
_cell.angle_beta   90.00
_cell.angle_gamma   90.00
#
_symmetry.space_group_name_H-M   'P 1'
#
loop_
_entity.id
_entity.type
_entity.pdbx_description
1 polymer ?
#
loop_
_entity_poly.entity_id
_entity_poly.type
_entity_poly.pdbx_seq_one_letter_code
_entity_poly.pdbx_strand_id
1 'polypeptide(L)'
;MEERQVPHLDTEYGPVVGRYNNRTCSYLIGGYREFGAIGQLIRMAVAGDSTQFRAALSEQQLPTFHVVYADRGGSLYYLYNTKVGAKNTPPPARDQLLANRQQNSNAPLNIVSWDAPVPAGDSRFWWGDVATIDLLPNVENPKSGYIQACGNPPWTATDNSGIDQNKYPPWLVHDADTFRARRARRLLSMGQRSYQDAQAMV
;
A
#
# COMPACT_ATOMS: atom_id res chain seq x y z
N MET A 1 39.57 -8.38 8.55
CA MET A 1 38.17 -8.06 8.91
C MET A 1 37.78 -9.05 9.97
N GLU A 2 37.41 -8.58 11.15
CA GLU A 2 36.89 -9.44 12.21
C GLU A 2 35.46 -9.87 11.87
N GLU A 3 35.22 -11.14 11.79
CA GLU A 3 33.89 -11.71 11.54
C GLU A 3 33.10 -11.65 12.85
N ARG A 4 32.11 -10.76 12.92
CA ARG A 4 31.25 -10.61 14.09
C ARG A 4 29.96 -11.41 13.89
N GLN A 5 29.78 -12.48 14.63
CA GLN A 5 28.53 -13.19 14.67
C GLN A 5 27.50 -12.37 15.44
N VAL A 6 26.42 -11.97 14.76
CA VAL A 6 25.26 -11.29 15.38
C VAL A 6 24.13 -12.31 15.49
N PRO A 7 23.60 -12.60 16.70
CA PRO A 7 22.49 -13.52 16.84
C PRO A 7 21.26 -12.97 16.11
N HIS A 8 20.72 -13.74 15.18
CA HIS A 8 19.48 -13.47 14.51
C HIS A 8 18.33 -14.10 15.32
N LEU A 9 17.48 -13.27 15.91
CA LEU A 9 16.30 -13.70 16.65
C LEU A 9 15.07 -13.48 15.78
N ASP A 10 14.23 -14.49 15.70
CA ASP A 10 13.01 -14.49 14.90
C ASP A 10 11.83 -14.99 15.73
N THR A 11 10.64 -14.51 15.40
CA THR A 11 9.37 -14.92 16.02
C THR A 11 8.40 -15.39 14.94
N GLU A 12 7.26 -15.95 15.32
CA GLU A 12 6.17 -16.25 14.38
C GLU A 12 5.67 -15.02 13.61
N TYR A 13 5.87 -13.83 14.16
CA TYR A 13 5.48 -12.55 13.54
C TYR A 13 6.58 -11.94 12.65
N GLY A 14 7.82 -12.39 12.76
CA GLY A 14 8.95 -11.91 11.99
C GLY A 14 10.18 -11.60 12.84
N PRO A 15 11.19 -10.90 12.28
CA PRO A 15 12.46 -10.66 12.92
C PRO A 15 12.32 -9.76 14.15
N VAL A 16 13.08 -10.09 15.20
CA VAL A 16 13.22 -9.24 16.39
C VAL A 16 14.07 -8.01 16.03
N VAL A 17 13.51 -6.83 16.25
CA VAL A 17 14.16 -5.56 15.88
C VAL A 17 14.63 -4.75 17.10
N GLY A 18 14.22 -5.12 18.29
CA GLY A 18 14.64 -4.43 19.50
C GLY A 18 13.72 -4.62 20.70
N ARG A 19 13.78 -3.64 21.59
CA ARG A 19 12.95 -3.60 22.80
C ARG A 19 12.24 -2.24 22.91
N TYR A 20 10.98 -2.29 23.33
CA TYR A 20 10.18 -1.13 23.66
C TYR A 20 9.50 -1.36 25.02
N ASN A 21 9.63 -0.43 25.95
CA ASN A 21 9.11 -0.56 27.33
C ASN A 21 9.43 -1.93 27.96
N ASN A 22 10.67 -2.34 27.88
CA ASN A 22 11.21 -3.63 28.38
C ASN A 22 10.57 -4.89 27.77
N ARG A 23 9.83 -4.78 26.65
CA ARG A 23 9.26 -5.89 25.87
C ARG A 23 10.02 -6.07 24.57
N THR A 24 10.24 -7.31 24.18
CA THR A 24 10.83 -7.63 22.87
C THR A 24 9.85 -7.28 21.76
N CYS A 25 10.35 -6.62 20.72
CA CYS A 25 9.57 -6.22 19.57
C CYS A 25 10.05 -6.93 18.31
N SER A 26 9.11 -7.45 17.53
CA SER A 26 9.33 -7.98 16.19
C SER A 26 8.54 -7.20 15.16
N TYR A 27 9.00 -7.20 13.90
CA TYR A 27 8.23 -6.67 12.79
C TYR A 27 7.36 -7.75 12.16
N LEU A 28 6.07 -7.46 12.01
CA LEU A 28 5.20 -8.22 11.13
C LEU A 28 5.25 -7.61 9.74
N ILE A 29 5.95 -8.26 8.82
CA ILE A 29 6.20 -7.77 7.47
C ILE A 29 5.38 -8.60 6.48
N GLY A 30 4.52 -7.95 5.69
CA GLY A 30 3.79 -8.63 4.63
C GLY A 30 4.74 -9.19 3.57
N GLY A 31 4.62 -10.49 3.29
CA GLY A 31 5.51 -11.18 2.37
C GLY A 31 6.86 -11.61 2.96
N TYR A 32 7.04 -11.50 4.27
CA TYR A 32 8.24 -12.02 4.93
C TYR A 32 8.36 -13.54 4.69
N ARG A 33 9.53 -13.99 4.24
CA ARG A 33 9.81 -15.37 3.84
C ARG A 33 9.06 -15.84 2.58
N GLU A 34 8.56 -14.94 1.77
CA GLU A 34 7.99 -15.27 0.46
C GLU A 34 9.00 -14.94 -0.65
N PHE A 35 9.15 -15.85 -1.60
CA PHE A 35 10.18 -15.76 -2.64
C PHE A 35 9.60 -15.78 -4.05
N GLY A 36 8.29 -15.63 -4.20
CA GLY A 36 7.57 -15.69 -5.47
C GLY A 36 7.63 -14.43 -6.34
N ALA A 37 8.24 -13.34 -5.87
CA ALA A 37 8.21 -12.02 -6.53
C ALA A 37 8.72 -12.06 -7.98
N ILE A 38 9.84 -12.76 -8.25
CA ILE A 38 10.40 -12.88 -9.61
C ILE A 38 9.42 -13.61 -10.52
N GLY A 39 8.83 -14.72 -10.06
CA GLY A 39 7.83 -15.49 -10.81
C GLY A 39 6.60 -14.65 -11.13
N GLN A 40 6.10 -13.87 -10.17
CA GLN A 40 4.98 -12.96 -10.38
C GLN A 40 5.32 -11.88 -11.42
N LEU A 41 6.49 -11.24 -11.32
CA LEU A 41 6.93 -10.23 -12.30
C LEU A 41 7.01 -10.80 -13.73
N ILE A 42 7.51 -12.05 -13.90
CA ILE A 42 7.53 -12.70 -15.20
C ILE A 42 6.10 -12.90 -15.72
N ARG A 43 5.17 -13.41 -14.89
CA ARG A 43 3.76 -13.59 -15.31
C ARG A 43 3.08 -12.26 -15.65
N MET A 44 3.36 -11.20 -14.91
CA MET A 44 2.89 -9.86 -15.26
C MET A 44 3.46 -9.39 -16.60
N ALA A 45 4.74 -9.63 -16.86
CA ALA A 45 5.41 -9.20 -18.09
C ALA A 45 4.92 -9.92 -19.35
N VAL A 46 4.49 -11.19 -19.21
CA VAL A 46 3.97 -12.00 -20.35
C VAL A 46 2.46 -11.97 -20.48
N ALA A 47 1.76 -11.25 -19.59
CA ALA A 47 0.32 -11.10 -19.64
C ALA A 47 -0.12 -10.44 -20.96
N GLY A 48 -1.05 -11.09 -21.67
CA GLY A 48 -1.54 -10.62 -22.97
C GLY A 48 -2.65 -9.55 -22.85
N ASP A 49 -3.27 -9.44 -21.67
CA ASP A 49 -4.37 -8.52 -21.40
C ASP A 49 -4.46 -8.15 -19.91
N SER A 50 -5.36 -7.21 -19.61
CA SER A 50 -5.61 -6.74 -18.23
C SER A 50 -6.05 -7.87 -17.28
N THR A 51 -6.82 -8.83 -17.76
CA THR A 51 -7.32 -9.95 -16.93
C THR A 51 -6.17 -10.83 -16.47
N GLN A 52 -5.28 -11.22 -17.41
CA GLN A 52 -4.10 -12.02 -17.10
C GLN A 52 -3.13 -11.26 -16.20
N PHE A 53 -2.96 -9.97 -16.43
CA PHE A 53 -2.12 -9.11 -15.59
C PHE A 53 -2.64 -9.04 -14.14
N ARG A 54 -3.95 -8.84 -13.96
CA ARG A 54 -4.58 -8.83 -12.64
C ARG A 54 -4.54 -10.20 -11.95
N ALA A 55 -4.69 -11.29 -12.72
CA ALA A 55 -4.50 -12.64 -12.18
C ALA A 55 -3.09 -12.84 -11.62
N ALA A 56 -2.06 -12.37 -12.32
CA ALA A 56 -0.69 -12.38 -11.82
C ALA A 56 -0.51 -11.48 -10.58
N LEU A 57 -1.16 -10.32 -10.53
CA LEU A 57 -1.15 -9.45 -9.34
C LEU A 57 -1.78 -10.10 -8.12
N SER A 58 -2.81 -10.93 -8.31
CA SER A 58 -3.51 -11.63 -7.22
C SER A 58 -2.63 -12.62 -6.45
N GLU A 59 -1.45 -12.97 -6.97
CA GLU A 59 -0.48 -13.78 -6.25
C GLU A 59 0.16 -13.05 -5.05
N GLN A 60 0.12 -11.72 -5.04
CA GLN A 60 0.56 -10.85 -3.95
C GLN A 60 1.96 -11.18 -3.40
N GLN A 61 2.91 -11.50 -4.27
CA GLN A 61 4.29 -11.79 -3.92
C GLN A 61 5.20 -10.55 -3.95
N LEU A 62 4.65 -9.41 -4.40
CA LEU A 62 5.39 -8.16 -4.52
C LEU A 62 5.26 -7.32 -3.23
N PRO A 63 6.29 -6.54 -2.89
CA PRO A 63 6.23 -5.58 -1.80
C PRO A 63 5.24 -4.44 -2.08
N THR A 64 5.09 -3.53 -1.12
CA THR A 64 4.21 -2.37 -1.26
C THR A 64 4.75 -1.38 -2.28
N PHE A 65 4.00 -1.14 -3.36
CA PHE A 65 4.19 -0.05 -4.31
C PHE A 65 2.97 0.16 -5.22
N HIS A 66 2.97 1.28 -5.91
CA HIS A 66 1.96 1.57 -6.93
C HIS A 66 2.19 0.71 -8.17
N VAL A 67 1.16 0.01 -8.61
CA VAL A 67 1.16 -0.72 -9.88
C VAL A 67 0.29 0.04 -10.86
N VAL A 68 0.84 0.31 -12.04
CA VAL A 68 0.11 0.95 -13.16
C VAL A 68 0.21 0.04 -14.36
N TYR A 69 -0.91 -0.23 -15.00
CA TYR A 69 -1.03 -1.02 -16.22
C TYR A 69 -1.69 -0.20 -17.32
N ALA A 70 -1.20 -0.34 -18.52
CA ALA A 70 -1.83 0.15 -19.73
C ALA A 70 -1.57 -0.82 -20.88
N ASP A 71 -2.54 -1.00 -21.76
CA ASP A 71 -2.41 -1.85 -22.95
C ASP A 71 -2.81 -1.12 -24.24
N ARG A 72 -2.53 -1.76 -25.38
CA ARG A 72 -2.87 -1.24 -26.71
C ARG A 72 -4.38 -1.21 -26.96
N GLY A 73 -5.18 -1.96 -26.22
CA GLY A 73 -6.63 -1.94 -26.24
C GLY A 73 -7.23 -0.71 -25.55
N GLY A 74 -6.39 0.07 -24.88
CA GLY A 74 -6.79 1.27 -24.14
C GLY A 74 -7.20 0.99 -22.69
N SER A 75 -6.99 -0.22 -22.18
CA SER A 75 -7.27 -0.54 -20.79
C SER A 75 -6.23 0.12 -19.88
N LEU A 76 -6.72 0.75 -18.83
CA LEU A 76 -5.91 1.35 -17.76
C LEU A 76 -6.29 0.70 -16.43
N TYR A 77 -5.29 0.32 -15.64
CA TYR A 77 -5.53 -0.19 -14.29
C TYR A 77 -4.48 0.34 -13.32
N TYR A 78 -4.94 0.69 -12.13
CA TYR A 78 -4.11 1.11 -11.01
C TYR A 78 -4.43 0.28 -9.78
N LEU A 79 -3.39 -0.11 -9.05
CA LEU A 79 -3.49 -0.77 -7.76
C LEU A 79 -2.46 -0.17 -6.78
N TYR A 80 -2.90 0.22 -5.60
CA TYR A 80 -2.01 0.41 -4.46
C TYR A 80 -1.69 -0.96 -3.89
N ASN A 81 -0.70 -1.62 -4.49
CA ASN A 81 -0.32 -2.97 -4.12
C ASN A 81 0.33 -2.98 -2.74
N THR A 82 -0.23 -3.73 -1.83
CA THR A 82 0.35 -3.95 -0.50
C THR A 82 -0.15 -5.28 0.05
N LYS A 83 0.68 -5.93 0.86
CA LYS A 83 0.30 -7.17 1.53
C LYS A 83 0.00 -6.89 2.98
N VAL A 84 -1.27 -6.83 3.31
CA VAL A 84 -1.79 -6.52 4.65
C VAL A 84 -2.85 -7.52 5.06
N GLY A 85 -3.01 -7.74 6.36
CA GLY A 85 -4.08 -8.59 6.88
C GLY A 85 -5.45 -7.96 6.67
N ALA A 86 -6.40 -8.76 6.22
CA ALA A 86 -7.81 -8.42 6.22
C ALA A 86 -8.30 -8.49 7.68
N LYS A 87 -8.33 -7.35 8.36
CA LYS A 87 -8.73 -7.29 9.76
C LYS A 87 -10.24 -7.24 9.88
N ASN A 88 -10.77 -8.10 10.75
CA ASN A 88 -12.20 -8.16 11.05
C ASN A 88 -12.73 -6.95 11.85
N THR A 89 -11.86 -6.11 12.36
CA THR A 89 -12.25 -4.90 13.11
C THR A 89 -12.13 -3.70 12.17
N PRO A 90 -13.24 -3.02 11.84
CA PRO A 90 -13.15 -1.79 11.09
C PRO A 90 -12.28 -0.80 11.87
N PRO A 91 -11.36 -0.09 11.21
CA PRO A 91 -10.59 0.94 11.86
C PRO A 91 -11.57 2.01 12.40
N PRO A 92 -11.31 2.58 13.58
CA PRO A 92 -12.05 3.75 13.99
C PRO A 92 -11.89 4.84 12.93
N ALA A 93 -12.97 5.54 12.64
CA ALA A 93 -12.94 6.63 11.67
C ALA A 93 -11.79 7.60 12.01
N ARG A 94 -11.10 8.11 10.99
CA ARG A 94 -9.96 9.02 11.15
C ARG A 94 -10.26 10.17 12.11
N ASP A 95 -11.47 10.69 12.05
CA ASP A 95 -11.92 11.79 12.92
C ASP A 95 -12.04 11.36 14.39
N GLN A 96 -12.41 10.11 14.67
CA GLN A 96 -12.40 9.57 16.03
C GLN A 96 -10.98 9.39 16.57
N LEU A 97 -10.02 9.01 15.70
CA LEU A 97 -8.61 8.92 16.06
C LEU A 97 -8.03 10.30 16.41
N LEU A 98 -8.36 11.31 15.62
CA LEU A 98 -7.90 12.68 15.84
C LEU A 98 -8.58 13.31 17.07
N ALA A 99 -9.88 13.13 17.28
CA ALA A 99 -10.62 13.64 18.42
C ALA A 99 -10.12 13.02 19.74
N ASN A 100 -9.85 11.73 19.76
CA ASN A 100 -9.32 11.04 20.93
C ASN A 100 -7.87 11.46 21.26
N ARG A 101 -7.06 11.77 20.25
CA ARG A 101 -5.70 12.27 20.43
C ARG A 101 -5.67 13.68 21.04
N GLN A 102 -6.68 14.51 20.75
CA GLN A 102 -6.84 15.85 21.32
C GLN A 102 -7.42 15.85 22.74
N GLN A 103 -8.24 14.86 23.09
CA GLN A 103 -8.94 14.85 24.37
C GLN A 103 -8.21 14.14 25.51
N ASN A 104 -7.24 13.24 25.22
CA ASN A 104 -6.62 12.49 26.31
C ASN A 104 -5.26 11.89 25.94
N SER A 105 -4.18 12.54 26.32
CA SER A 105 -2.81 12.02 26.20
C SER A 105 -2.55 10.76 27.05
N ASN A 106 -3.44 10.45 28.01
CA ASN A 106 -3.36 9.32 28.95
C ASN A 106 -4.50 8.30 28.79
N ALA A 107 -5.32 8.39 27.73
CA ALA A 107 -6.38 7.41 27.51
C ALA A 107 -5.76 6.00 27.34
N PRO A 108 -6.31 4.96 27.99
CA PRO A 108 -5.88 3.60 27.73
C PRO A 108 -6.05 3.33 26.23
N LEU A 109 -5.00 2.75 25.62
CA LEU A 109 -4.87 2.46 24.18
C LEU A 109 -5.97 1.49 23.67
N ASN A 110 -7.23 1.90 23.70
CA ASN A 110 -8.32 1.24 22.99
C ASN A 110 -8.32 1.61 21.48
N ILE A 111 -7.40 2.46 21.08
CA ILE A 111 -7.21 2.86 19.69
C ILE A 111 -5.96 2.18 19.18
N VAL A 112 -6.15 1.27 18.25
CA VAL A 112 -5.07 0.59 17.55
C VAL A 112 -4.36 1.60 16.66
N SER A 113 -3.30 2.22 17.18
CA SER A 113 -2.33 2.92 16.34
C SER A 113 -1.28 1.90 15.88
N TRP A 114 -1.20 1.69 14.58
CA TRP A 114 -0.16 0.86 13.98
C TRP A 114 1.19 1.58 13.87
N ASP A 115 1.25 2.83 14.29
CA ASP A 115 2.46 3.62 14.38
C ASP A 115 3.28 3.31 15.65
N ALA A 116 2.76 2.45 16.51
CA ALA A 116 3.40 2.03 17.75
C ALA A 116 3.36 0.50 17.90
N PRO A 117 4.30 -0.10 18.67
CA PRO A 117 4.27 -1.52 18.98
C PRO A 117 2.96 -1.95 19.64
N VAL A 118 2.36 -3.04 19.15
CA VAL A 118 1.10 -3.60 19.61
C VAL A 118 1.35 -4.93 20.36
N PRO A 119 0.49 -5.30 21.35
CA PRO A 119 0.64 -6.58 22.06
C PRO A 119 0.39 -7.77 21.13
N ALA A 120 1.37 -8.66 20.97
CA ALA A 120 1.24 -9.86 20.14
C ALA A 120 0.17 -10.85 20.65
N GLY A 121 -0.06 -10.90 21.96
CA GLY A 121 -1.07 -11.77 22.59
C GLY A 121 -2.52 -11.29 22.44
N ASP A 122 -2.76 -10.14 21.83
CA ASP A 122 -4.11 -9.59 21.64
C ASP A 122 -4.61 -9.84 20.21
N SER A 123 -5.62 -10.71 20.07
CA SER A 123 -6.17 -11.13 18.77
C SER A 123 -6.70 -9.99 17.91
N ARG A 124 -7.01 -8.84 18.48
CA ARG A 124 -7.41 -7.63 17.73
C ARG A 124 -6.32 -7.14 16.79
N PHE A 125 -5.05 -7.48 17.05
CA PHE A 125 -3.89 -7.10 16.24
C PHE A 125 -3.41 -8.20 15.30
N TRP A 126 -4.04 -9.36 15.31
CA TRP A 126 -3.65 -10.43 14.41
C TRP A 126 -4.09 -10.10 12.98
N TRP A 127 -3.26 -10.48 12.04
CA TRP A 127 -3.51 -10.14 10.63
C TRP A 127 -4.71 -10.88 10.04
N GLY A 128 -4.98 -12.11 10.47
CA GLY A 128 -5.94 -12.97 9.79
C GLY A 128 -5.50 -13.28 8.36
N ASP A 129 -6.47 -13.47 7.47
CA ASP A 129 -6.19 -13.67 6.04
C ASP A 129 -5.63 -12.41 5.39
N VAL A 130 -4.87 -12.58 4.30
CA VAL A 130 -4.36 -11.45 3.51
C VAL A 130 -5.51 -10.84 2.72
N ALA A 131 -5.58 -9.50 2.72
CA ALA A 131 -6.56 -8.77 1.92
C ALA A 131 -6.32 -9.03 0.44
N THR A 132 -7.36 -9.42 -0.30
CA THR A 132 -7.28 -9.60 -1.75
C THR A 132 -7.08 -8.25 -2.47
N ILE A 133 -6.58 -8.27 -3.70
CA ILE A 133 -6.33 -7.04 -4.46
C ILE A 133 -7.59 -6.19 -4.67
N ASP A 134 -8.77 -6.78 -4.69
CA ASP A 134 -10.05 -6.07 -4.84
C ASP A 134 -10.44 -5.28 -3.58
N LEU A 135 -9.89 -5.64 -2.42
CA LEU A 135 -10.05 -4.91 -1.17
C LEU A 135 -9.03 -3.77 -1.01
N LEU A 136 -8.05 -3.68 -1.87
CA LEU A 136 -7.05 -2.63 -1.87
C LEU A 136 -7.50 -1.45 -2.73
N PRO A 137 -6.96 -0.23 -2.50
CA PRO A 137 -7.26 0.92 -3.34
C PRO A 137 -6.88 0.65 -4.79
N ASN A 138 -7.86 0.62 -5.67
CA ASN A 138 -7.67 0.37 -7.10
C ASN A 138 -8.61 1.23 -7.95
N VAL A 139 -8.27 1.44 -9.21
CA VAL A 139 -9.13 2.07 -10.20
C VAL A 139 -8.88 1.45 -11.56
N GLU A 140 -9.96 1.21 -12.30
CA GLU A 140 -9.95 0.66 -13.65
C GLU A 140 -10.60 1.64 -14.61
N ASN A 141 -9.98 1.87 -15.75
CA ASN A 141 -10.48 2.70 -16.85
C ASN A 141 -11.07 4.04 -16.39
N PRO A 142 -10.28 4.89 -15.68
CA PRO A 142 -10.77 6.15 -15.16
C PRO A 142 -11.21 7.07 -16.31
N LYS A 143 -12.32 7.80 -16.12
CA LYS A 143 -12.86 8.74 -17.12
C LYS A 143 -11.88 9.85 -17.52
N SER A 144 -10.90 10.15 -16.68
CA SER A 144 -9.82 11.10 -16.96
C SER A 144 -8.90 10.66 -18.09
N GLY A 145 -8.88 9.35 -18.43
CA GLY A 145 -8.03 8.77 -19.46
C GLY A 145 -6.55 8.67 -19.11
N TYR A 146 -6.17 8.89 -17.85
CA TYR A 146 -4.78 8.75 -17.38
C TYR A 146 -4.68 8.22 -15.95
N ILE A 147 -3.52 7.67 -15.63
CA ILE A 147 -3.12 7.27 -14.29
C ILE A 147 -1.68 7.77 -14.05
N GLN A 148 -1.39 8.21 -12.83
CA GLN A 148 -0.04 8.58 -12.41
C GLN A 148 0.29 7.98 -11.04
N ALA A 149 1.58 7.73 -10.81
CA ALA A 149 2.12 7.26 -9.54
C ALA A 149 3.43 7.99 -9.25
N CYS A 150 3.35 9.10 -8.55
CA CYS A 150 4.46 9.99 -8.24
C CYS A 150 4.72 10.14 -6.73
N GLY A 151 4.49 9.07 -5.95
CA GLY A 151 4.53 9.10 -4.49
C GLY A 151 3.38 9.93 -3.96
N ASN A 152 2.17 9.52 -4.25
CA ASN A 152 0.91 10.17 -3.92
C ASN A 152 -0.07 9.17 -3.31
N PRO A 153 -1.04 9.63 -2.52
CA PRO A 153 -2.10 8.74 -2.05
C PRO A 153 -2.91 8.14 -3.22
N PRO A 154 -3.41 6.91 -3.11
CA PRO A 154 -4.14 6.22 -4.17
C PRO A 154 -5.32 7.01 -4.74
N TRP A 155 -6.07 7.72 -3.89
CA TRP A 155 -7.22 8.54 -4.30
C TRP A 155 -6.86 9.73 -5.19
N THR A 156 -5.56 10.02 -5.33
CA THR A 156 -5.04 11.04 -6.25
C THR A 156 -4.25 10.47 -7.44
N ALA A 157 -4.38 9.17 -7.71
CA ALA A 157 -3.73 8.51 -8.86
C ALA A 157 -4.24 9.04 -10.20
N THR A 158 -5.45 9.58 -10.22
CA THR A 158 -6.09 10.21 -11.38
C THR A 158 -7.13 11.24 -10.90
N ASP A 159 -7.60 12.11 -11.80
CA ASP A 159 -8.71 13.00 -11.47
C ASP A 159 -10.00 12.20 -11.33
N ASN A 160 -10.76 12.49 -10.26
CA ASN A 160 -12.01 11.79 -9.93
C ASN A 160 -11.84 10.26 -9.92
N SER A 161 -10.82 9.78 -9.22
CA SER A 161 -10.47 8.35 -9.16
C SER A 161 -11.62 7.45 -8.69
N GLY A 162 -12.57 7.98 -7.93
CA GLY A 162 -13.63 7.20 -7.27
C GLY A 162 -13.15 6.42 -6.04
N ILE A 163 -11.86 6.48 -5.72
CA ILE A 163 -11.30 5.84 -4.53
C ILE A 163 -11.65 6.72 -3.32
N ASP A 164 -12.58 6.25 -2.49
CA ASP A 164 -12.95 6.93 -1.25
C ASP A 164 -11.94 6.58 -0.15
N GLN A 165 -11.15 7.56 0.26
CA GLN A 165 -10.13 7.39 1.31
C GLN A 165 -10.71 6.93 2.66
N ASN A 166 -11.98 7.22 2.93
CA ASN A 166 -12.61 6.86 4.20
C ASN A 166 -12.99 5.36 4.29
N LYS A 167 -12.96 4.66 3.16
CA LYS A 167 -13.15 3.19 3.12
C LYS A 167 -11.91 2.42 3.55
N TYR A 168 -10.77 3.09 3.66
CA TYR A 168 -9.49 2.45 3.98
C TYR A 168 -8.97 2.90 5.35
N PRO A 169 -8.32 2.01 6.10
CA PRO A 169 -7.77 2.37 7.38
C PRO A 169 -6.65 3.42 7.23
N PRO A 170 -6.53 4.37 8.17
CA PRO A 170 -5.54 5.44 8.09
C PRO A 170 -4.08 4.97 8.02
N TRP A 171 -3.81 3.76 8.53
CA TRP A 171 -2.48 3.16 8.53
C TRP A 171 -2.11 2.49 7.20
N LEU A 172 -3.07 2.28 6.29
CA LEU A 172 -2.81 1.63 5.01
C LEU A 172 -2.00 2.51 4.07
N VAL A 173 -2.23 3.82 4.10
CA VAL A 173 -1.62 4.78 3.17
C VAL A 173 -1.02 5.93 3.97
N HIS A 174 0.30 6.06 3.90
CA HIS A 174 1.05 7.15 4.53
C HIS A 174 1.50 8.23 3.54
N ASP A 175 1.26 8.01 2.25
CA ASP A 175 1.68 8.93 1.19
C ASP A 175 0.97 10.29 1.29
N ALA A 176 1.73 11.37 1.13
CA ALA A 176 1.19 12.72 1.01
C ALA A 176 1.03 13.13 -0.46
N ASP A 177 0.09 14.01 -0.76
CA ASP A 177 -0.04 14.59 -2.11
C ASP A 177 1.08 15.59 -2.38
N THR A 178 2.18 15.11 -2.95
CA THR A 178 3.40 15.87 -3.18
C THR A 178 3.24 16.92 -4.30
N PHE A 179 4.11 17.93 -4.32
CA PHE A 179 4.17 18.90 -5.43
C PHE A 179 4.42 18.23 -6.78
N ARG A 180 5.25 17.17 -6.80
CA ARG A 180 5.51 16.36 -7.98
C ARG A 180 4.23 15.71 -8.51
N ALA A 181 3.46 15.07 -7.64
CA ALA A 181 2.20 14.43 -8.02
C ALA A 181 1.17 15.44 -8.53
N ARG A 182 1.04 16.60 -7.88
CA ARG A 182 0.15 17.69 -8.34
C ARG A 182 0.56 18.23 -9.70
N ARG A 183 1.88 18.40 -9.93
CA ARG A 183 2.39 18.83 -11.24
C ARG A 183 2.10 17.79 -12.32
N ALA A 184 2.31 16.49 -12.03
CA ALA A 184 2.02 15.41 -12.96
C ALA A 184 0.54 15.40 -13.36
N ARG A 185 -0.40 15.45 -12.41
CA ARG A 185 -1.83 15.52 -12.69
C ARG A 185 -2.18 16.75 -13.56
N ARG A 186 -1.67 17.93 -13.19
CA ARG A 186 -1.90 19.14 -13.97
C ARG A 186 -1.43 19.02 -15.42
N LEU A 187 -0.29 18.39 -15.67
CA LEU A 187 0.22 18.17 -17.03
C LEU A 187 -0.63 17.15 -17.79
N LEU A 188 -1.04 16.06 -17.14
CA LEU A 188 -1.82 14.99 -17.75
C LEU A 188 -3.28 15.40 -18.01
N SER A 189 -3.88 16.22 -17.16
CA SER A 189 -5.26 16.72 -17.33
C SER A 189 -5.44 17.71 -18.50
N MET A 190 -4.36 18.17 -19.12
CA MET A 190 -4.41 19.07 -20.28
C MET A 190 -4.78 18.37 -21.60
N GLY A 191 -5.19 17.09 -21.59
CA GLY A 191 -5.66 16.31 -22.74
C GLY A 191 -4.62 15.36 -23.31
N GLN A 192 -4.93 14.78 -24.46
CA GLN A 192 -4.06 13.81 -25.13
C GLN A 192 -2.68 14.39 -25.39
N ARG A 193 -1.66 13.55 -25.16
CA ARG A 193 -0.26 13.91 -25.32
C ARG A 193 0.41 12.99 -26.33
N SER A 194 1.17 13.59 -27.22
CA SER A 194 2.08 12.87 -28.10
C SER A 194 3.33 12.44 -27.34
N TYR A 195 4.11 11.56 -27.95
CA TYR A 195 5.42 11.20 -27.44
C TYR A 195 6.34 12.44 -27.26
N GLN A 196 6.26 13.37 -28.20
CA GLN A 196 7.02 14.63 -28.15
C GLN A 196 6.59 15.52 -26.99
N ASP A 197 5.28 15.61 -26.71
CA ASP A 197 4.79 16.32 -25.52
C ASP A 197 5.30 15.68 -24.23
N ALA A 198 5.33 14.35 -24.17
CA ALA A 198 5.86 13.62 -22.99
C ALA A 198 7.35 13.92 -22.77
N GLN A 199 8.15 13.99 -23.84
CA GLN A 199 9.56 14.39 -23.75
C GLN A 199 9.73 15.83 -23.26
N ALA A 200 8.84 16.74 -23.62
CA ALA A 200 8.88 18.15 -23.21
C ALA A 200 8.40 18.39 -21.76
N MET A 201 7.84 17.37 -21.08
CA MET A 201 7.37 17.47 -19.71
C MET A 201 8.48 17.24 -18.65
N VAL A 202 9.66 16.81 -19.05
CA VAL A 202 10.80 16.44 -18.17
C VAL A 202 11.64 17.68 -17.79
#